data_27d57816b272a8b71f0fef0920c5bac3
#
_entry.id   27d57816b272a8b71f0fef0920c5bac3
#
_cell.length_a   1.000
_cell.length_b   1.000
_cell.length_c   1.000
_cell.angle_alpha   90.00
_cell.angle_beta   90.00
_cell.angle_gamma   90.00
#
_symmetry.space_group_name_H-M   'P 1'
#
loop_
_entity.id
_entity.type
_entity.pdbx_description
1 polymer ?
#
loop_
_entity_poly.entity_id
_entity_poly.type
_entity_poly.pdbx_seq_one_letter_code
_entity_poly.pdbx_strand_id
1 'polypeptide(L)'
;LGKQGWQRFLWSAIAGIILLSFMSPFIIFTVSFLMVPVLILYVKSSTKQFVIYYAASLLVVYALAAWQGAFLIAVSLFFLPPVLVMGNMYKRKAAARSVITAGSITLLAESLLSLMVASMLGFNPIMKFKQLMGDSINSMSPALRELLPADQDLYLNLLIQIIPVYLIAFVLFYSLVTHGVSRWLLGKTGEQIPGLRPMRERMLPKSFVWFYLIAFAADLFIKPGSDSMIAVLLFNMLLILVPLFALQAISFLFFVAHTKNWNRAMPIIGIILLLVVPPFFFLYSLLGVFDVAFPIRERFKKKL
;
A
#
# COMPACT_ATOMS: atom_id res chain seq x y z
N LEU A 1 -25.77 -25.34 11.14
CA LEU A 1 -24.43 -24.93 10.69
C LEU A 1 -23.50 -25.00 11.89
N GLY A 2 -22.49 -25.90 11.86
CA GLY A 2 -21.49 -25.99 12.93
C GLY A 2 -20.70 -24.65 13.02
N LYS A 3 -20.01 -24.41 14.14
CA LYS A 3 -19.25 -23.15 14.41
C LYS A 3 -18.38 -22.68 13.23
N GLN A 4 -17.79 -23.61 12.49
CA GLN A 4 -16.98 -23.30 11.30
C GLN A 4 -17.83 -22.85 10.09
N GLY A 5 -19.00 -23.44 9.88
CA GLY A 5 -19.92 -23.05 8.81
C GLY A 5 -20.46 -21.64 9.03
N TRP A 6 -20.77 -21.26 10.27
CA TRP A 6 -21.19 -19.92 10.64
C TRP A 6 -20.10 -18.88 10.38
N GLN A 7 -18.83 -19.20 10.70
CA GLN A 7 -17.72 -18.28 10.43
C GLN A 7 -17.54 -18.02 8.93
N ARG A 8 -17.64 -19.06 8.09
CA ARG A 8 -17.55 -18.91 6.62
C ARG A 8 -18.68 -18.05 6.06
N PHE A 9 -19.91 -18.29 6.51
CA PHE A 9 -21.04 -17.46 6.14
C PHE A 9 -20.84 -16.00 6.54
N LEU A 10 -20.38 -15.75 7.77
CA LEU A 10 -20.12 -14.40 8.28
C LEU A 10 -19.08 -13.66 7.41
N TRP A 11 -17.94 -14.31 7.08
CA TRP A 11 -16.91 -13.66 6.27
C TRP A 11 -17.34 -13.46 4.82
N SER A 12 -18.14 -14.36 4.27
CA SER A 12 -18.78 -14.18 2.96
C SER A 12 -19.75 -13.00 2.96
N ALA A 13 -20.59 -12.86 3.99
CA ALA A 13 -21.51 -11.74 4.13
C ALA A 13 -20.75 -10.40 4.30
N ILE A 14 -19.70 -10.35 5.13
CA ILE A 14 -18.86 -9.15 5.29
C ILE A 14 -18.20 -8.76 3.96
N ALA A 15 -17.72 -9.72 3.16
CA ALA A 15 -17.17 -9.45 1.84
C ALA A 15 -18.23 -8.78 0.93
N GLY A 16 -19.44 -9.31 0.90
CA GLY A 16 -20.55 -8.72 0.15
C GLY A 16 -20.92 -7.31 0.63
N ILE A 17 -20.99 -7.09 1.95
CA ILE A 17 -21.29 -5.76 2.53
C ILE A 17 -20.23 -4.75 2.15
N ILE A 18 -18.94 -5.11 2.21
CA ILE A 18 -17.85 -4.22 1.80
C ILE A 18 -17.96 -3.88 0.30
N LEU A 19 -18.29 -4.83 -0.56
CA LEU A 19 -18.52 -4.55 -1.97
C LEU A 19 -19.74 -3.63 -2.19
N LEU A 20 -20.85 -3.88 -1.51
CA LEU A 20 -22.04 -3.03 -1.61
C LEU A 20 -21.82 -1.63 -1.07
N SER A 21 -20.86 -1.43 -0.17
CA SER A 21 -20.50 -0.09 0.34
C SER A 21 -19.98 0.87 -0.75
N PHE A 22 -19.54 0.34 -1.91
CA PHE A 22 -19.21 1.16 -3.08
C PHE A 22 -20.38 2.00 -3.59
N MET A 23 -21.61 1.59 -3.28
CA MET A 23 -22.82 2.34 -3.62
C MET A 23 -23.18 3.40 -2.57
N SER A 24 -22.34 3.64 -1.59
CA SER A 24 -22.61 4.54 -0.46
C SER A 24 -21.36 5.32 -0.05
N PRO A 25 -21.50 6.46 0.66
CA PRO A 25 -20.34 7.20 1.20
C PRO A 25 -19.45 6.38 2.15
N PHE A 26 -19.95 5.26 2.70
CA PHE A 26 -19.17 4.37 3.56
C PHE A 26 -17.97 3.71 2.88
N ILE A 27 -17.89 3.76 1.55
CA ILE A 27 -16.72 3.28 0.80
C ILE A 27 -15.41 3.87 1.32
N ILE A 28 -15.39 5.12 1.74
CA ILE A 28 -14.20 5.81 2.26
C ILE A 28 -13.55 5.02 3.41
N PHE A 29 -14.37 4.37 4.25
CA PHE A 29 -13.90 3.58 5.39
C PHE A 29 -13.64 2.11 5.03
N THR A 30 -14.38 1.55 4.09
CA THR A 30 -14.42 0.10 3.83
C THR A 30 -13.50 -0.32 2.70
N VAL A 31 -13.20 0.56 1.75
CA VAL A 31 -12.36 0.26 0.58
C VAL A 31 -11.00 -0.32 0.96
N SER A 32 -10.41 0.17 2.05
CA SER A 32 -9.11 -0.31 2.56
C SER A 32 -9.13 -1.78 3.01
N PHE A 33 -10.29 -2.36 3.25
CA PHE A 33 -10.47 -3.71 3.79
C PHE A 33 -11.02 -4.72 2.78
N LEU A 34 -11.10 -4.38 1.49
CA LEU A 34 -11.66 -5.24 0.43
C LEU A 34 -11.12 -6.67 0.43
N MET A 35 -9.82 -6.81 0.56
CA MET A 35 -9.16 -8.11 0.54
C MET A 35 -9.31 -8.92 1.83
N VAL A 36 -9.56 -8.25 2.97
CA VAL A 36 -9.51 -8.86 4.31
C VAL A 36 -10.51 -9.99 4.48
N PRO A 37 -11.84 -9.79 4.28
CA PRO A 37 -12.82 -10.85 4.51
C PRO A 37 -12.66 -12.01 3.54
N VAL A 38 -12.27 -11.74 2.30
CA VAL A 38 -12.04 -12.78 1.28
C VAL A 38 -10.82 -13.61 1.65
N LEU A 39 -9.74 -12.99 2.15
CA LEU A 39 -8.56 -13.71 2.63
C LEU A 39 -8.90 -14.60 3.83
N ILE A 40 -9.64 -14.10 4.81
CA ILE A 40 -10.03 -14.90 5.98
C ILE A 40 -10.96 -16.04 5.57
N LEU A 41 -11.91 -15.78 4.68
CA LEU A 41 -12.77 -16.82 4.11
C LEU A 41 -11.94 -17.92 3.44
N TYR A 42 -10.93 -17.54 2.63
CA TYR A 42 -10.05 -18.48 1.95
C TYR A 42 -9.22 -19.32 2.92
N VAL A 43 -8.67 -18.71 3.95
CA VAL A 43 -7.85 -19.41 4.97
C VAL A 43 -8.68 -20.40 5.77
N LYS A 44 -9.92 -20.04 6.12
CA LYS A 44 -10.83 -20.88 6.92
C LYS A 44 -11.65 -21.88 6.13
N SER A 45 -11.45 -21.97 4.82
CA SER A 45 -12.22 -22.83 3.93
C SER A 45 -11.31 -23.81 3.17
N SER A 46 -11.86 -24.97 2.81
CA SER A 46 -11.32 -25.76 1.71
C SER A 46 -11.56 -25.03 0.38
N THR A 47 -10.83 -25.38 -0.68
CA THR A 47 -10.98 -24.74 -1.99
C THR A 47 -12.41 -24.79 -2.51
N LYS A 48 -13.08 -25.95 -2.40
CA LYS A 48 -14.48 -26.11 -2.81
C LYS A 48 -15.42 -25.20 -2.02
N GLN A 49 -15.25 -25.16 -0.69
CA GLN A 49 -16.08 -24.33 0.18
C GLN A 49 -15.84 -22.84 -0.08
N PHE A 50 -14.60 -22.42 -0.28
CA PHE A 50 -14.26 -21.05 -0.63
C PHE A 50 -15.01 -20.61 -1.89
N VAL A 51 -14.92 -21.40 -2.98
CA VAL A 51 -15.60 -21.09 -4.23
C VAL A 51 -17.11 -20.95 -4.04
N ILE A 52 -17.75 -21.87 -3.30
CA ILE A 52 -19.20 -21.83 -3.05
C ILE A 52 -19.59 -20.56 -2.28
N TYR A 53 -18.94 -20.27 -1.16
CA TYR A 53 -19.30 -19.12 -0.33
C TYR A 53 -18.95 -17.78 -1.02
N TYR A 54 -17.83 -17.73 -1.73
CA TYR A 54 -17.42 -16.54 -2.47
C TYR A 54 -18.36 -16.26 -3.66
N ALA A 55 -18.67 -17.28 -4.47
CA ALA A 55 -19.62 -17.13 -5.57
C ALA A 55 -21.02 -16.76 -5.07
N ALA A 56 -21.49 -17.37 -3.98
CA ALA A 56 -22.78 -16.99 -3.37
C ALA A 56 -22.78 -15.51 -2.94
N SER A 57 -21.68 -15.03 -2.33
CA SER A 57 -21.54 -13.61 -1.97
C SER A 57 -21.63 -12.71 -3.20
N LEU A 58 -20.92 -13.05 -4.28
CA LEU A 58 -20.95 -12.26 -5.52
C LEU A 58 -22.33 -12.27 -6.20
N LEU A 59 -23.04 -13.39 -6.17
CA LEU A 59 -24.41 -13.50 -6.68
C LEU A 59 -25.38 -12.59 -5.90
N VAL A 60 -25.26 -12.56 -4.58
CA VAL A 60 -26.06 -11.66 -3.74
C VAL A 60 -25.72 -10.20 -4.03
N VAL A 61 -24.42 -9.86 -4.15
CA VAL A 61 -23.98 -8.52 -4.54
C VAL A 61 -24.55 -8.12 -5.91
N TYR A 62 -24.48 -9.02 -6.89
CA TYR A 62 -25.04 -8.76 -8.23
C TYR A 62 -26.55 -8.49 -8.18
N ALA A 63 -27.28 -9.31 -7.44
CA ALA A 63 -28.74 -9.17 -7.31
C ALA A 63 -29.15 -7.85 -6.62
N LEU A 64 -28.39 -7.41 -5.60
CA LEU A 64 -28.70 -6.21 -4.84
C LEU A 64 -28.20 -4.91 -5.51
N ALA A 65 -27.07 -4.98 -6.23
CA ALA A 65 -26.45 -3.81 -6.86
C ALA A 65 -27.02 -3.50 -8.26
N ALA A 66 -27.94 -4.31 -8.78
CA ALA A 66 -28.56 -4.14 -10.09
C ALA A 66 -27.52 -3.92 -11.21
N TRP A 67 -27.60 -2.83 -11.96
CA TRP A 67 -26.71 -2.51 -13.08
C TRP A 67 -25.23 -2.32 -12.66
N GLN A 68 -24.94 -1.93 -11.41
CA GLN A 68 -23.58 -1.79 -10.88
C GLN A 68 -22.96 -3.13 -10.45
N GLY A 69 -23.75 -4.20 -10.36
CA GLY A 69 -23.29 -5.50 -9.87
C GLY A 69 -22.12 -6.09 -10.67
N ALA A 70 -22.13 -5.93 -12.00
CA ALA A 70 -21.02 -6.39 -12.84
C ALA A 70 -19.70 -5.68 -12.53
N PHE A 71 -19.76 -4.36 -12.28
CA PHE A 71 -18.59 -3.59 -11.85
C PHE A 71 -18.06 -4.05 -10.50
N LEU A 72 -18.93 -4.27 -9.51
CA LEU A 72 -18.53 -4.74 -8.18
C LEU A 72 -17.90 -6.15 -8.23
N ILE A 73 -18.42 -7.03 -9.08
CA ILE A 73 -17.83 -8.34 -9.34
C ILE A 73 -16.42 -8.16 -9.94
N ALA A 74 -16.26 -7.31 -10.96
CA ALA A 74 -14.96 -7.05 -11.57
C ALA A 74 -13.94 -6.53 -10.54
N VAL A 75 -14.33 -5.58 -9.67
CA VAL A 75 -13.50 -5.10 -8.56
C VAL A 75 -13.11 -6.25 -7.62
N SER A 76 -14.06 -7.11 -7.24
CA SER A 76 -13.76 -8.25 -6.36
C SER A 76 -12.80 -9.25 -7.01
N LEU A 77 -12.99 -9.55 -8.29
CA LEU A 77 -12.14 -10.46 -9.06
C LEU A 77 -10.74 -9.90 -9.27
N PHE A 78 -10.60 -8.57 -9.44
CA PHE A 78 -9.31 -7.90 -9.50
C PHE A 78 -8.47 -8.12 -8.23
N PHE A 79 -9.08 -8.15 -7.05
CA PHE A 79 -8.35 -8.40 -5.80
C PHE A 79 -8.21 -9.89 -5.45
N LEU A 80 -8.79 -10.80 -6.24
CA LEU A 80 -8.78 -12.23 -5.93
C LEU A 80 -7.39 -12.88 -6.04
N PRO A 81 -6.58 -12.68 -7.10
CA PRO A 81 -5.27 -13.30 -7.25
C PRO A 81 -4.32 -13.01 -6.07
N PRO A 82 -4.11 -11.75 -5.63
CA PRO A 82 -3.26 -11.49 -4.46
C PRO A 82 -3.82 -12.12 -3.18
N VAL A 83 -5.15 -12.18 -3.02
CA VAL A 83 -5.78 -12.88 -1.88
C VAL A 83 -5.45 -14.38 -1.89
N LEU A 84 -5.53 -15.04 -3.05
CA LEU A 84 -5.20 -16.46 -3.17
C LEU A 84 -3.72 -16.73 -2.88
N VAL A 85 -2.81 -15.88 -3.39
CA VAL A 85 -1.37 -16.00 -3.14
C VAL A 85 -1.08 -15.84 -1.64
N MET A 86 -1.55 -14.75 -1.03
CA MET A 86 -1.35 -14.49 0.40
C MET A 86 -1.99 -15.58 1.27
N GLY A 87 -3.18 -16.04 0.89
CA GLY A 87 -3.91 -17.08 1.61
C GLY A 87 -3.23 -18.44 1.56
N ASN A 88 -2.67 -18.84 0.42
CA ASN A 88 -1.85 -20.05 0.31
C ASN A 88 -0.59 -19.96 1.18
N MET A 89 0.05 -18.81 1.22
CA MET A 89 1.21 -18.57 2.08
C MET A 89 0.83 -18.61 3.58
N TYR A 90 -0.35 -18.12 3.95
CA TYR A 90 -0.89 -18.23 5.31
C TYR A 90 -1.10 -19.69 5.72
N LYS A 91 -1.72 -20.51 4.85
CA LYS A 91 -1.89 -21.94 5.10
C LYS A 91 -0.56 -22.67 5.30
N ARG A 92 0.53 -22.18 4.68
CA ARG A 92 1.91 -22.68 4.85
C ARG A 92 2.68 -22.02 5.99
N LYS A 93 2.05 -21.13 6.76
CA LYS A 93 2.69 -20.35 7.84
C LYS A 93 3.96 -19.61 7.39
N ALA A 94 3.98 -19.11 6.17
CA ALA A 94 5.11 -18.38 5.62
C ALA A 94 5.40 -17.09 6.39
N ALA A 95 6.66 -16.63 6.34
CA ALA A 95 7.08 -15.40 7.01
C ALA A 95 6.27 -14.18 6.49
N ALA A 96 5.88 -13.28 7.39
CA ALA A 96 5.09 -12.09 7.07
C ALA A 96 5.69 -11.26 5.93
N ARG A 97 7.03 -11.08 5.91
CA ARG A 97 7.71 -10.36 4.82
C ARG A 97 7.42 -11.01 3.45
N SER A 98 7.55 -12.32 3.36
CA SER A 98 7.31 -13.04 2.10
C SER A 98 5.85 -12.94 1.66
N VAL A 99 4.89 -13.03 2.60
CA VAL A 99 3.46 -12.89 2.31
C VAL A 99 3.15 -11.50 1.74
N ILE A 100 3.64 -10.44 2.39
CA ILE A 100 3.42 -9.06 1.95
C ILE A 100 4.09 -8.83 0.58
N THR A 101 5.35 -9.26 0.41
CA THR A 101 6.06 -9.11 -0.86
C THR A 101 5.34 -9.85 -2.00
N ALA A 102 4.93 -11.10 -1.79
CA ALA A 102 4.21 -11.86 -2.81
C ALA A 102 2.85 -11.24 -3.14
N GLY A 103 2.09 -10.80 -2.14
CA GLY A 103 0.83 -10.09 -2.34
C GLY A 103 1.03 -8.79 -3.14
N SER A 104 2.05 -7.99 -2.79
CA SER A 104 2.37 -6.76 -3.49
C SER A 104 2.80 -6.99 -4.94
N ILE A 105 3.66 -7.99 -5.19
CA ILE A 105 4.10 -8.32 -6.55
C ILE A 105 2.91 -8.80 -7.40
N THR A 106 2.05 -9.65 -6.85
CA THR A 106 0.86 -10.14 -7.56
C THR A 106 -0.08 -8.99 -7.90
N LEU A 107 -0.38 -8.12 -6.93
CA LEU A 107 -1.27 -6.97 -7.14
C LEU A 107 -0.67 -5.95 -8.11
N LEU A 108 0.66 -5.74 -8.08
CA LEU A 108 1.35 -4.88 -9.03
C LEU A 108 1.26 -5.45 -10.45
N ALA A 109 1.58 -6.72 -10.61
CA ALA A 109 1.52 -7.39 -11.91
C ALA A 109 0.12 -7.33 -12.50
N GLU A 110 -0.91 -7.54 -11.69
CA GLU A 110 -2.30 -7.47 -12.11
C GLU A 110 -2.74 -6.04 -12.46
N SER A 111 -2.29 -5.05 -11.69
CA SER A 111 -2.54 -3.64 -12.00
C SER A 111 -1.91 -3.25 -13.34
N LEU A 112 -0.66 -3.63 -13.59
CA LEU A 112 0.02 -3.36 -14.85
C LEU A 112 -0.63 -4.09 -16.03
N LEU A 113 -1.02 -5.35 -15.82
CA LEU A 113 -1.74 -6.14 -16.83
C LEU A 113 -3.10 -5.50 -17.16
N SER A 114 -3.83 -5.05 -16.15
CA SER A 114 -5.12 -4.37 -16.34
C SER A 114 -4.97 -3.05 -17.13
N LEU A 115 -3.93 -2.27 -16.85
CA LEU A 115 -3.62 -1.06 -17.62
C LEU A 115 -3.25 -1.38 -19.07
N MET A 116 -2.48 -2.44 -19.28
CA MET A 116 -2.10 -2.90 -20.63
C MET A 116 -3.33 -3.36 -21.41
N VAL A 117 -4.19 -4.20 -20.81
CA VAL A 117 -5.43 -4.67 -21.46
C VAL A 117 -6.37 -3.50 -21.78
N ALA A 118 -6.55 -2.57 -20.85
CA ALA A 118 -7.36 -1.37 -21.08
C ALA A 118 -6.84 -0.58 -22.29
N SER A 119 -5.52 -0.40 -22.37
CA SER A 119 -4.89 0.30 -23.49
C SER A 119 -5.08 -0.43 -24.83
N MET A 120 -4.98 -1.77 -24.85
CA MET A 120 -5.22 -2.59 -26.04
C MET A 120 -6.68 -2.53 -26.52
N LEU A 121 -7.63 -2.33 -25.60
CA LEU A 121 -9.05 -2.13 -25.89
C LEU A 121 -9.38 -0.69 -26.33
N GLY A 122 -8.37 0.17 -26.52
CA GLY A 122 -8.56 1.57 -26.94
C GLY A 122 -8.90 2.53 -25.80
N PHE A 123 -8.95 2.05 -24.56
CA PHE A 123 -9.13 2.89 -23.38
C PHE A 123 -7.77 3.37 -22.89
N ASN A 124 -7.53 4.68 -22.88
CA ASN A 124 -6.32 5.26 -22.31
C ASN A 124 -6.55 5.72 -20.86
N PRO A 125 -6.14 4.92 -19.86
CA PRO A 125 -6.40 5.23 -18.45
C PRO A 125 -5.72 6.52 -18.01
N ILE A 126 -4.53 6.82 -18.53
CA ILE A 126 -3.74 8.02 -18.17
C ILE A 126 -4.44 9.28 -18.70
N MET A 127 -4.88 9.26 -19.95
CA MET A 127 -5.62 10.38 -20.55
C MET A 127 -6.96 10.59 -19.82
N LYS A 128 -7.66 9.50 -19.49
CA LYS A 128 -8.91 9.58 -18.72
C LYS A 128 -8.69 10.13 -17.33
N PHE A 129 -7.60 9.75 -16.66
CA PHE A 129 -7.20 10.32 -15.38
C PHE A 129 -6.93 11.83 -15.50
N LYS A 130 -6.16 12.26 -16.52
CA LYS A 130 -5.90 13.70 -16.78
C LYS A 130 -7.20 14.47 -16.99
N GLN A 131 -8.13 13.93 -17.78
CA GLN A 131 -9.45 14.54 -18.01
C GLN A 131 -10.24 14.68 -16.71
N LEU A 132 -10.37 13.60 -15.93
CA LEU A 132 -11.11 13.60 -14.66
C LEU A 132 -10.51 14.59 -13.64
N MET A 133 -9.17 14.69 -13.57
CA MET A 133 -8.51 15.67 -12.69
C MET A 133 -8.75 17.10 -13.18
N GLY A 134 -8.64 17.34 -14.49
CA GLY A 134 -8.96 18.64 -15.08
C GLY A 134 -10.41 19.06 -14.81
N ASP A 135 -11.36 18.17 -15.02
CA ASP A 135 -12.79 18.41 -14.75
C ASP A 135 -13.01 18.70 -13.25
N SER A 136 -12.34 17.95 -12.37
CA SER A 136 -12.41 18.17 -10.92
C SER A 136 -11.88 19.56 -10.53
N ILE A 137 -10.72 19.98 -11.07
CA ILE A 137 -10.15 21.29 -10.85
C ILE A 137 -11.11 22.38 -11.36
N ASN A 138 -11.68 22.19 -12.55
CA ASN A 138 -12.61 23.14 -13.16
C ASN A 138 -13.90 23.29 -12.37
N SER A 139 -14.33 22.25 -11.66
CA SER A 139 -15.53 22.27 -10.81
C SER A 139 -15.31 22.85 -9.40
N MET A 140 -14.05 23.12 -9.02
CA MET A 140 -13.73 23.74 -7.74
C MET A 140 -14.20 25.19 -7.67
N SER A 141 -14.51 25.65 -6.46
CA SER A 141 -14.77 27.07 -6.22
C SER A 141 -13.55 27.93 -6.56
N PRO A 142 -13.73 29.21 -6.98
CA PRO A 142 -12.60 30.11 -7.30
C PRO A 142 -11.57 30.17 -6.18
N ALA A 143 -12.00 30.27 -4.92
CA ALA A 143 -11.12 30.34 -3.75
C ALA A 143 -10.25 29.10 -3.57
N LEU A 144 -10.75 27.88 -3.90
CA LEU A 144 -9.95 26.65 -3.85
C LEU A 144 -9.02 26.55 -5.06
N ARG A 145 -9.44 27.07 -6.22
CA ARG A 145 -8.62 27.06 -7.43
C ARG A 145 -7.40 27.97 -7.31
N GLU A 146 -7.52 29.11 -6.62
CA GLU A 146 -6.41 30.04 -6.33
C GLU A 146 -5.31 29.40 -5.45
N LEU A 147 -5.61 28.34 -4.70
CA LEU A 147 -4.62 27.60 -3.91
C LEU A 147 -3.79 26.63 -4.75
N LEU A 148 -4.19 26.36 -6.00
CA LEU A 148 -3.46 25.51 -6.92
C LEU A 148 -2.37 26.31 -7.65
N PRO A 149 -1.31 25.64 -8.17
CA PRO A 149 -0.33 26.29 -9.02
C PRO A 149 -0.99 26.99 -10.22
N ALA A 150 -0.48 28.16 -10.57
CA ALA A 150 -1.02 28.98 -11.67
C ALA A 150 -1.01 28.25 -13.02
N ASP A 151 0.03 27.41 -13.27
CA ASP A 151 0.11 26.55 -14.44
C ASP A 151 -0.55 25.19 -14.14
N GLN A 152 -1.83 25.07 -14.52
CA GLN A 152 -2.63 23.88 -14.33
C GLN A 152 -2.14 22.69 -15.18
N ASP A 153 -1.63 22.94 -16.39
CA ASP A 153 -1.10 21.88 -17.24
C ASP A 153 0.18 21.29 -16.70
N LEU A 154 1.08 22.13 -16.18
CA LEU A 154 2.27 21.67 -15.46
C LEU A 154 1.88 20.80 -14.25
N TYR A 155 0.90 21.25 -13.46
CA TYR A 155 0.41 20.51 -12.30
C TYR A 155 -0.17 19.14 -12.68
N LEU A 156 -1.02 19.09 -13.72
CA LEU A 156 -1.60 17.84 -14.22
C LEU A 156 -0.52 16.88 -14.76
N ASN A 157 0.48 17.39 -15.44
CA ASN A 157 1.59 16.58 -15.93
C ASN A 157 2.42 16.00 -14.78
N LEU A 158 2.69 16.77 -13.71
CA LEU A 158 3.35 16.27 -12.50
C LEU A 158 2.53 15.15 -11.85
N LEU A 159 1.19 15.29 -11.75
CA LEU A 159 0.33 14.23 -11.22
C LEU A 159 0.39 12.94 -12.05
N ILE A 160 0.54 13.05 -13.36
CA ILE A 160 0.72 11.89 -14.25
C ILE A 160 2.10 11.25 -14.03
N GLN A 161 3.14 12.07 -13.92
CA GLN A 161 4.51 11.57 -13.71
C GLN A 161 4.66 10.76 -12.42
N ILE A 162 3.88 11.03 -11.37
CA ILE A 162 3.92 10.30 -10.09
C ILE A 162 3.00 9.08 -10.03
N ILE A 163 2.28 8.74 -11.12
CA ILE A 163 1.42 7.53 -11.18
C ILE A 163 2.19 6.26 -10.76
N PRO A 164 3.46 6.01 -11.18
CA PRO A 164 4.19 4.83 -10.73
C PRO A 164 4.36 4.76 -9.20
N VAL A 165 4.57 5.90 -8.54
CA VAL A 165 4.66 5.96 -7.06
C VAL A 165 3.33 5.62 -6.42
N TYR A 166 2.22 6.18 -6.94
CA TYR A 166 0.88 5.86 -6.45
C TYR A 166 0.57 4.37 -6.60
N LEU A 167 0.97 3.76 -7.71
CA LEU A 167 0.76 2.34 -7.94
C LEU A 167 1.54 1.48 -6.92
N ILE A 168 2.80 1.82 -6.67
CA ILE A 168 3.62 1.14 -5.66
C ILE A 168 3.04 1.35 -4.25
N ALA A 169 2.65 2.58 -3.92
CA ALA A 169 2.01 2.89 -2.64
C ALA A 169 0.70 2.11 -2.47
N PHE A 170 -0.12 2.05 -3.51
CA PHE A 170 -1.37 1.29 -3.53
C PHE A 170 -1.16 -0.19 -3.22
N VAL A 171 -0.26 -0.86 -3.94
CA VAL A 171 -0.05 -2.31 -3.74
C VAL A 171 0.56 -2.63 -2.38
N LEU A 172 1.46 -1.77 -1.88
CA LEU A 172 2.03 -1.91 -0.54
C LEU A 172 0.99 -1.67 0.54
N PHE A 173 0.17 -0.63 0.40
CA PHE A 173 -0.91 -0.30 1.32
C PHE A 173 -1.88 -1.47 1.47
N TYR A 174 -2.44 -1.96 0.35
CA TYR A 174 -3.38 -3.07 0.38
C TYR A 174 -2.76 -4.35 0.96
N SER A 175 -1.54 -4.69 0.58
CA SER A 175 -0.86 -5.90 1.11
C SER A 175 -0.56 -5.79 2.60
N LEU A 176 -0.13 -4.61 3.09
CA LEU A 176 0.17 -4.37 4.49
C LEU A 176 -1.10 -4.35 5.35
N VAL A 177 -2.14 -3.62 4.92
CA VAL A 177 -3.43 -3.56 5.63
C VAL A 177 -4.06 -4.94 5.68
N THR A 178 -4.12 -5.63 4.55
CA THR A 178 -4.67 -6.99 4.48
C THR A 178 -3.92 -7.94 5.40
N HIS A 179 -2.58 -7.94 5.36
CA HIS A 179 -1.78 -8.78 6.26
C HIS A 179 -2.01 -8.43 7.73
N GLY A 180 -1.95 -7.14 8.08
CA GLY A 180 -2.06 -6.68 9.47
C GLY A 180 -3.41 -7.02 10.09
N VAL A 181 -4.50 -6.65 9.38
CA VAL A 181 -5.87 -6.84 9.86
C VAL A 181 -6.26 -8.32 9.85
N SER A 182 -5.98 -9.05 8.76
CA SER A 182 -6.30 -10.47 8.68
C SER A 182 -5.54 -11.29 9.73
N ARG A 183 -4.26 -11.00 9.96
CA ARG A 183 -3.48 -11.63 11.03
C ARG A 183 -4.09 -11.40 12.41
N TRP A 184 -4.48 -10.16 12.71
CA TRP A 184 -5.11 -9.81 13.98
C TRP A 184 -6.43 -10.54 14.18
N LEU A 185 -7.29 -10.56 13.16
CA LEU A 185 -8.60 -11.23 13.20
C LEU A 185 -8.47 -12.77 13.29
N LEU A 186 -7.57 -13.36 12.49
CA LEU A 186 -7.28 -14.79 12.53
C LEU A 186 -6.67 -15.21 13.87
N GLY A 187 -5.80 -14.37 14.47
CA GLY A 187 -5.25 -14.61 15.80
C GLY A 187 -6.31 -14.73 16.89
N LYS A 188 -7.39 -13.94 16.81
CA LYS A 188 -8.55 -14.04 17.73
C LYS A 188 -9.32 -15.37 17.59
N THR A 189 -9.17 -16.05 16.48
CA THR A 189 -9.83 -17.33 16.20
C THR A 189 -8.90 -18.53 16.36
N GLY A 190 -7.71 -18.33 16.94
CA GLY A 190 -6.75 -19.40 17.26
C GLY A 190 -5.72 -19.71 16.15
N GLU A 191 -5.76 -18.99 15.03
CA GLU A 191 -4.78 -19.17 13.96
C GLU A 191 -3.49 -18.41 14.26
N GLN A 192 -2.35 -19.08 14.22
CA GLN A 192 -1.04 -18.46 14.45
C GLN A 192 -0.41 -18.05 13.10
N ILE A 193 -0.60 -16.80 12.72
CA ILE A 193 0.01 -16.22 11.51
C ILE A 193 1.26 -15.43 11.91
N PRO A 194 2.44 -15.69 11.29
CA PRO A 194 3.66 -14.94 11.58
C PRO A 194 3.48 -13.44 11.36
N GLY A 195 4.02 -12.64 12.27
CA GLY A 195 3.99 -11.17 12.18
C GLY A 195 5.28 -10.59 11.60
N LEU A 196 5.22 -9.33 11.24
CA LEU A 196 6.44 -8.58 10.90
C LEU A 196 7.34 -8.44 12.14
N ARG A 197 8.65 -8.42 11.92
CA ARG A 197 9.61 -8.11 12.97
C ARG A 197 9.31 -6.77 13.63
N PRO A 198 9.60 -6.59 14.92
CA PRO A 198 9.46 -5.30 15.59
C PRO A 198 10.17 -4.18 14.83
N MET A 199 9.63 -2.96 14.88
CA MET A 199 10.18 -1.81 14.15
C MET A 199 11.67 -1.63 14.40
N ARG A 200 12.11 -1.75 15.65
CA ARG A 200 13.51 -1.62 16.09
C ARG A 200 14.50 -2.60 15.43
N GLU A 201 14.00 -3.72 14.89
CA GLU A 201 14.82 -4.77 14.28
C GLU A 201 14.82 -4.69 12.73
N ARG A 202 14.00 -3.80 12.17
CA ARG A 202 13.91 -3.66 10.72
C ARG A 202 15.11 -2.91 10.20
N MET A 203 15.63 -3.38 9.08
CA MET A 203 16.74 -2.76 8.37
C MET A 203 16.56 -2.95 6.88
N LEU A 204 16.77 -1.88 6.12
CA LEU A 204 16.75 -1.93 4.67
C LEU A 204 18.02 -2.60 4.13
N PRO A 205 17.96 -3.24 2.95
CA PRO A 205 19.15 -3.74 2.26
C PRO A 205 20.12 -2.59 1.93
N LYS A 206 21.42 -2.84 2.04
CA LYS A 206 22.45 -1.84 1.71
C LYS A 206 22.40 -1.36 0.25
N SER A 207 21.91 -2.19 -0.66
CA SER A 207 21.71 -1.80 -2.06
C SER A 207 20.82 -0.58 -2.24
N PHE A 208 19.83 -0.37 -1.36
CA PHE A 208 18.96 0.81 -1.40
C PHE A 208 19.70 2.12 -1.16
N VAL A 209 20.80 2.09 -0.39
CA VAL A 209 21.68 3.26 -0.19
C VAL A 209 22.28 3.71 -1.53
N TRP A 210 22.77 2.75 -2.34
CA TRP A 210 23.33 3.08 -3.63
C TRP A 210 22.28 3.65 -4.58
N PHE A 211 21.09 3.08 -4.61
CA PHE A 211 19.98 3.64 -5.40
C PHE A 211 19.62 5.06 -4.98
N TYR A 212 19.58 5.32 -3.66
CA TYR A 212 19.32 6.66 -3.14
C TYR A 212 20.41 7.65 -3.54
N LEU A 213 21.68 7.30 -3.34
CA LEU A 213 22.81 8.18 -3.64
C LEU A 213 22.93 8.47 -5.14
N ILE A 214 22.75 7.44 -5.99
CA ILE A 214 22.78 7.61 -7.44
C ILE A 214 21.62 8.49 -7.89
N ALA A 215 20.40 8.23 -7.43
CA ALA A 215 19.23 9.02 -7.80
C ALA A 215 19.39 10.48 -7.33
N PHE A 216 19.86 10.71 -6.10
CA PHE A 216 20.07 12.03 -5.54
C PHE A 216 21.18 12.79 -6.29
N ALA A 217 22.32 12.14 -6.57
CA ALA A 217 23.40 12.77 -7.30
C ALA A 217 23.01 13.10 -8.75
N ALA A 218 22.28 12.20 -9.42
CA ALA A 218 21.83 12.42 -10.80
C ALA A 218 20.78 13.54 -10.89
N ASP A 219 19.89 13.65 -9.89
CA ASP A 219 18.86 14.69 -9.82
C ASP A 219 19.47 16.11 -9.79
N LEU A 220 20.66 16.27 -9.18
CA LEU A 220 21.37 17.56 -9.15
C LEU A 220 21.79 18.07 -10.55
N PHE A 221 21.89 17.19 -11.53
CA PHE A 221 22.27 17.52 -12.92
C PHE A 221 21.07 17.65 -13.86
N ILE A 222 19.88 17.35 -13.40
CA ILE A 222 18.65 17.41 -14.19
C ILE A 222 18.00 18.81 -14.00
N LYS A 223 17.60 19.39 -15.13
CA LYS A 223 16.86 20.66 -15.08
C LYS A 223 15.48 20.44 -14.45
N PRO A 224 15.07 21.28 -13.48
CA PRO A 224 13.73 21.22 -12.92
C PRO A 224 12.65 21.27 -14.02
N GLY A 225 11.63 20.41 -13.93
CA GLY A 225 10.55 20.36 -14.92
C GLY A 225 10.90 19.64 -16.23
N SER A 226 12.02 18.91 -16.29
CA SER A 226 12.36 18.09 -17.47
C SER A 226 11.40 16.92 -17.59
N ASP A 227 10.78 16.77 -18.78
CA ASP A 227 9.92 15.65 -19.14
C ASP A 227 10.68 14.43 -19.69
N SER A 228 12.02 14.41 -19.58
CA SER A 228 12.80 13.28 -20.04
C SER A 228 12.48 12.01 -19.22
N MET A 229 12.47 10.87 -19.87
CA MET A 229 12.21 9.58 -19.21
C MET A 229 13.14 9.35 -18.00
N ILE A 230 14.39 9.79 -18.10
CA ILE A 230 15.38 9.67 -17.02
C ILE A 230 14.97 10.58 -15.83
N ALA A 231 14.56 11.84 -16.09
CA ALA A 231 14.10 12.75 -15.06
C ALA A 231 12.90 12.18 -14.30
N VAL A 232 11.89 11.68 -15.03
CA VAL A 232 10.70 11.04 -14.45
C VAL A 232 11.07 9.81 -13.61
N LEU A 233 12.00 8.97 -14.11
CA LEU A 233 12.46 7.79 -13.37
C LEU A 233 13.15 8.18 -12.06
N LEU A 234 14.10 9.12 -12.09
CA LEU A 234 14.85 9.57 -10.91
C LEU A 234 13.94 10.26 -9.90
N PHE A 235 13.03 11.11 -10.37
CA PHE A 235 12.03 11.75 -9.53
C PHE A 235 11.16 10.72 -8.79
N ASN A 236 10.63 9.71 -9.50
CA ASN A 236 9.85 8.63 -8.88
C ASN A 236 10.71 7.80 -7.91
N MET A 237 11.98 7.53 -8.24
CA MET A 237 12.90 6.83 -7.32
C MET A 237 13.09 7.61 -6.02
N LEU A 238 13.36 8.91 -6.07
CA LEU A 238 13.53 9.74 -4.88
C LEU A 238 12.23 9.83 -4.08
N LEU A 239 11.09 9.98 -4.76
CA LEU A 239 9.78 10.07 -4.13
C LEU A 239 9.41 8.80 -3.36
N ILE A 240 9.98 7.63 -3.70
CA ILE A 240 9.85 6.36 -2.98
C ILE A 240 10.94 6.23 -1.91
N LEU A 241 12.19 6.52 -2.27
CA LEU A 241 13.35 6.23 -1.41
C LEU A 241 13.43 7.18 -0.21
N VAL A 242 13.07 8.47 -0.39
CA VAL A 242 13.07 9.44 0.72
C VAL A 242 12.14 9.02 1.85
N PRO A 243 10.84 8.72 1.65
CA PRO A 243 9.99 8.21 2.71
C PRO A 243 10.44 6.86 3.26
N LEU A 244 10.97 5.98 2.41
CA LEU A 244 11.45 4.66 2.82
C LEU A 244 12.62 4.78 3.81
N PHE A 245 13.60 5.65 3.53
CA PHE A 245 14.69 5.93 4.45
C PHE A 245 14.26 6.75 5.66
N ALA A 246 13.25 7.61 5.54
CA ALA A 246 12.66 8.27 6.71
C ALA A 246 12.02 7.25 7.67
N LEU A 247 11.32 6.23 7.15
CA LEU A 247 10.83 5.10 7.96
C LEU A 247 11.98 4.28 8.57
N GLN A 248 13.12 4.16 7.88
CA GLN A 248 14.32 3.53 8.42
C GLN A 248 14.87 4.33 9.60
N ALA A 249 14.90 5.67 9.52
CA ALA A 249 15.29 6.52 10.64
C ALA A 249 14.38 6.34 11.86
N ILE A 250 13.06 6.24 11.65
CA ILE A 250 12.13 5.89 12.73
C ILE A 250 12.47 4.53 13.34
N SER A 251 12.77 3.52 12.51
CA SER A 251 13.26 2.20 12.99
C SER A 251 14.52 2.34 13.86
N PHE A 252 15.46 3.18 13.45
CA PHE A 252 16.66 3.48 14.20
C PHE A 252 16.37 4.18 15.53
N LEU A 253 15.46 5.16 15.57
CA LEU A 253 15.05 5.81 16.82
C LEU A 253 14.44 4.82 17.81
N PHE A 254 13.58 3.89 17.35
CA PHE A 254 13.07 2.80 18.19
C PHE A 254 14.17 1.88 18.70
N PHE A 255 15.17 1.60 17.87
CA PHE A 255 16.33 0.81 18.28
C PHE A 255 17.13 1.52 19.37
N VAL A 256 17.47 2.81 19.19
CA VAL A 256 18.23 3.61 20.17
C VAL A 256 17.45 3.74 21.48
N ALA A 257 16.17 4.07 21.41
CA ALA A 257 15.32 4.18 22.61
C ALA A 257 15.28 2.87 23.40
N HIS A 258 15.21 1.72 22.73
CA HIS A 258 15.24 0.43 23.38
C HIS A 258 16.61 0.11 23.99
N THR A 259 17.70 0.36 23.25
CA THR A 259 19.06 0.04 23.69
C THR A 259 19.53 0.94 24.84
N LYS A 260 19.10 2.20 24.84
CA LYS A 260 19.46 3.18 25.89
C LYS A 260 18.45 3.27 27.02
N ASN A 261 17.43 2.40 27.03
CA ASN A 261 16.32 2.44 27.99
C ASN A 261 15.61 3.84 28.05
N TRP A 262 15.60 4.55 26.93
CA TRP A 262 14.89 5.81 26.84
C TRP A 262 13.37 5.62 26.83
N ASN A 263 12.65 6.67 27.23
CA ASN A 263 11.21 6.65 27.19
C ASN A 263 10.72 6.41 25.75
N ARG A 264 9.72 5.55 25.60
CA ARG A 264 9.07 5.26 24.30
C ARG A 264 8.42 6.49 23.65
N ALA A 265 8.25 7.58 24.39
CA ALA A 265 7.80 8.85 23.84
C ALA A 265 8.75 9.43 22.78
N MET A 266 10.08 9.22 22.91
CA MET A 266 11.07 9.76 21.97
C MET A 266 10.83 9.34 20.50
N PRO A 267 10.75 8.06 20.14
CA PRO A 267 10.45 7.69 18.76
C PRO A 267 9.03 8.09 18.33
N ILE A 268 8.09 8.21 19.26
CA ILE A 268 6.72 8.70 18.95
C ILE A 268 6.75 10.18 18.57
N ILE A 269 7.49 11.01 19.33
CA ILE A 269 7.73 12.41 18.97
C ILE A 269 8.39 12.50 17.59
N GLY A 270 9.37 11.62 17.30
CA GLY A 270 10.00 11.54 15.99
C GLY A 270 8.99 11.28 14.86
N ILE A 271 8.02 10.40 15.07
CA ILE A 271 6.93 10.15 14.10
C ILE A 271 6.06 11.40 13.93
N ILE A 272 5.67 12.05 15.03
CA ILE A 272 4.83 13.25 15.00
C ILE A 272 5.54 14.36 14.22
N LEU A 273 6.83 14.60 14.50
CA LEU A 273 7.63 15.60 13.79
C LEU A 273 7.70 15.30 12.29
N LEU A 274 7.90 14.04 11.91
CA LEU A 274 7.92 13.62 10.51
C LEU A 274 6.59 13.91 9.80
N LEU A 275 5.46 13.70 10.47
CA LEU A 275 4.12 13.89 9.88
C LEU A 275 3.70 15.36 9.83
N VAL A 276 4.12 16.17 10.81
CA VAL A 276 3.70 17.59 10.92
C VAL A 276 4.58 18.52 10.10
N VAL A 277 5.86 18.17 9.92
CA VAL A 277 6.84 19.06 9.28
C VAL A 277 7.44 18.38 8.04
N PRO A 278 6.86 18.59 6.82
CA PRO A 278 7.29 17.91 5.60
C PRO A 278 8.81 17.98 5.30
N PRO A 279 9.54 19.09 5.54
CA PRO A 279 10.99 19.13 5.34
C PRO A 279 11.77 18.09 6.14
N PHE A 280 11.23 17.58 7.25
CA PHE A 280 11.88 16.54 8.03
C PHE A 280 11.95 15.18 7.31
N PHE A 281 11.12 14.93 6.29
CA PHE A 281 11.28 13.71 5.49
C PHE A 281 12.68 13.60 4.90
N PHE A 282 13.23 14.70 4.39
CA PHE A 282 14.58 14.70 3.85
C PHE A 282 15.64 14.47 4.93
N LEU A 283 15.57 15.20 6.05
CA LEU A 283 16.53 15.04 7.16
C LEU A 283 16.48 13.61 7.75
N TYR A 284 15.28 13.06 7.93
CA TYR A 284 15.12 11.68 8.39
C TYR A 284 15.63 10.69 7.34
N SER A 285 15.43 10.95 6.04
CA SER A 285 15.97 10.06 5.02
C SER A 285 17.49 9.97 5.09
N LEU A 286 18.19 11.07 5.30
CA LEU A 286 19.64 11.06 5.51
C LEU A 286 20.04 10.25 6.75
N LEU A 287 19.33 10.43 7.87
CA LEU A 287 19.57 9.63 9.07
C LEU A 287 19.35 8.13 8.80
N GLY A 288 18.32 7.79 8.03
CA GLY A 288 18.04 6.41 7.63
C GLY A 288 19.11 5.83 6.71
N VAL A 289 19.62 6.63 5.77
CA VAL A 289 20.76 6.26 4.91
C VAL A 289 22.00 5.97 5.77
N PHE A 290 22.32 6.83 6.75
CA PHE A 290 23.43 6.60 7.67
C PHE A 290 23.28 5.32 8.49
N ASP A 291 22.07 5.03 9.00
CA ASP A 291 21.80 3.79 9.77
C ASP A 291 22.07 2.52 8.94
N VAL A 292 21.76 2.55 7.61
CA VAL A 292 21.96 1.41 6.72
C VAL A 292 23.40 1.32 6.18
N ALA A 293 24.00 2.47 5.85
CA ALA A 293 25.34 2.54 5.26
C ALA A 293 26.42 2.12 6.26
N PHE A 294 26.29 2.55 7.51
CA PHE A 294 27.30 2.37 8.54
C PHE A 294 26.84 1.38 9.62
N PRO A 295 27.74 0.64 10.28
CA PRO A 295 27.42 -0.32 11.35
C PRO A 295 27.11 0.40 12.68
N ILE A 296 26.26 1.43 12.67
CA ILE A 296 25.97 2.28 13.83
C ILE A 296 25.33 1.46 14.95
N ARG A 297 24.38 0.57 14.60
CA ARG A 297 23.67 -0.28 15.56
C ARG A 297 24.61 -1.22 16.32
N GLU A 298 25.66 -1.72 15.67
CA GLU A 298 26.66 -2.58 16.31
C GLU A 298 27.50 -1.80 17.32
N ARG A 299 27.85 -0.54 17.01
CA ARG A 299 28.59 0.33 17.92
C ARG A 299 27.78 0.68 19.18
N PHE A 300 26.45 0.87 19.03
CA PHE A 300 25.59 1.11 20.18
C PHE A 300 25.46 -0.11 21.10
N LYS A 301 25.47 -1.34 20.54
CA LYS A 301 25.44 -2.58 21.32
C LYS A 301 26.74 -2.86 22.08
N LYS A 302 27.90 -2.48 21.51
CA LYS A 302 29.22 -2.71 22.13
C LYS A 302 29.51 -1.75 23.30
N LYS A 303 28.77 -0.64 23.44
CA LYS A 303 28.97 0.35 24.53
C LYS A 303 28.07 0.10 25.74
N LEU A 304 27.37 -1.01 25.79
CA LEU A 304 26.57 -1.53 26.91
C LEU A 304 27.20 -2.80 27.46
#